data_6311e0aedd609db8d7c18d707283d49f
#
_entry.id   6311e0aedd609db8d7c18d707283d49f
#
_cell.length_a   1.000
_cell.length_b   1.000
_cell.length_c   1.000
_cell.angle_alpha   90.00
_cell.angle_beta   90.00
_cell.angle_gamma   90.00
#
_symmetry.space_group_name_H-M   'P 1'
#
loop_
_entity.id
_entity.type
_entity.pdbx_description
1 polymer ?
#
loop_
_entity_poly.entity_id
_entity_poly.type
_entity_poly.pdbx_seq_one_letter_code
_entity_poly.pdbx_strand_id
1 'polypeptide(L)'
;MSGNLRSANYFVSIASRFIFMLGANTFSCQPTTSPTAEPESLDARTQRHLRNLFWLCYTIDKDVALRTGQPMVFNDENCDLTLPPGYVDQLYTSMAYHHHSRELPDNPIFPVDLRLSVLKSRAYSSLYSFKALQKTDADLLKEIRELDDDLEQWRLSVPLEWRPTLSFSHEMPDPNVSMHSVMLRMNYHLCMTIIHQASSRCNAWAKGHGGVMEGVSSSLALSVESSRSTLLYLEMAEHVLMDGIFW
;
A
#
# COMPACT_ATOMS: atom_id res chain seq x y z
N MET A 1 13.82 14.76 -11.30
CA MET A 1 13.83 13.55 -12.14
C MET A 1 12.41 13.21 -12.51
N SER A 2 12.05 13.20 -13.78
CA SER A 2 10.75 12.69 -14.20
C SER A 2 10.73 11.18 -14.00
N GLY A 3 9.94 10.68 -13.07
CA GLY A 3 9.78 9.25 -12.84
C GLY A 3 9.30 8.56 -14.12
N ASN A 4 10.17 7.82 -14.78
CA ASN A 4 9.79 7.09 -15.98
C ASN A 4 9.07 5.79 -15.56
N LEU A 5 7.75 5.87 -15.42
CA LEU A 5 6.91 4.72 -15.03
C LEU A 5 7.05 3.53 -15.99
N ARG A 6 7.36 3.76 -17.28
CA ARG A 6 7.60 2.67 -18.22
C ARG A 6 8.86 1.90 -17.87
N SER A 7 9.94 2.60 -17.55
CA SER A 7 11.17 1.96 -17.10
C SER A 7 10.98 1.25 -15.76
N ALA A 8 10.26 1.84 -14.82
CA ALA A 8 9.92 1.20 -13.55
C ALA A 8 9.16 -0.11 -13.78
N ASN A 9 8.13 -0.11 -14.62
CA ASN A 9 7.36 -1.30 -14.96
C ASN A 9 8.24 -2.40 -15.60
N TYR A 10 9.14 -2.00 -16.50
CA TYR A 10 10.08 -2.93 -17.14
C TYR A 10 10.99 -3.60 -16.10
N PHE A 11 11.63 -2.82 -15.21
CA PHE A 11 12.53 -3.37 -14.20
C PHE A 11 11.81 -4.23 -13.17
N VAL A 12 10.60 -3.83 -12.75
CA VAL A 12 9.77 -4.63 -11.85
C VAL A 12 9.42 -5.97 -12.50
N SER A 13 9.04 -5.98 -13.77
CA SER A 13 8.71 -7.22 -14.50
C SER A 13 9.90 -8.18 -14.56
N ILE A 14 11.12 -7.67 -14.77
CA ILE A 14 12.34 -8.49 -14.77
C ILE A 14 12.63 -9.00 -13.35
N ALA A 15 12.62 -8.13 -12.34
CA ALA A 15 12.87 -8.50 -10.96
C ALA A 15 11.88 -9.57 -10.47
N SER A 16 10.60 -9.45 -10.83
CA SER A 16 9.57 -10.42 -10.47
C SER A 16 9.86 -11.81 -11.05
N ARG A 17 10.42 -11.89 -12.26
CA ARG A 17 10.85 -13.17 -12.84
C ARG A 17 11.95 -13.83 -12.02
N PHE A 18 12.93 -13.07 -11.54
CA PHE A 18 13.95 -13.61 -10.64
C PHE A 18 13.37 -14.08 -9.31
N ILE A 19 12.42 -13.34 -8.74
CA ILE A 19 11.71 -13.75 -7.52
C ILE A 19 11.03 -15.12 -7.70
N PHE A 20 10.33 -15.33 -8.83
CA PHE A 20 9.70 -16.61 -9.14
C PHE A 20 10.74 -17.73 -9.37
N MET A 21 11.82 -17.45 -10.09
CA MET A 21 12.89 -18.44 -10.33
C MET A 21 13.57 -18.87 -9.04
N LEU A 22 13.69 -17.99 -8.06
CA LEU A 22 14.27 -18.27 -6.74
C LEU A 22 13.26 -18.87 -5.76
N GLY A 23 11.98 -18.97 -6.13
CA GLY A 23 10.91 -19.46 -5.26
C GLY A 23 10.58 -18.52 -4.08
N ALA A 24 11.09 -17.29 -4.10
CA ALA A 24 10.96 -16.35 -2.98
C ALA A 24 9.50 -15.91 -2.68
N ASN A 25 8.59 -16.08 -3.64
CA ASN A 25 7.16 -15.82 -3.48
C ASN A 25 6.45 -16.85 -2.58
N THR A 26 7.03 -18.02 -2.36
CA THR A 26 6.44 -19.11 -1.56
C THR A 26 7.22 -19.44 -0.29
N PHE A 27 8.33 -18.73 -0.02
CA PHE A 27 9.06 -18.93 1.22
C PHE A 27 8.26 -18.44 2.43
N SER A 28 7.88 -19.39 3.29
CA SER A 28 7.26 -19.07 4.58
C SER A 28 8.35 -18.66 5.58
N CYS A 29 8.22 -17.46 6.16
CA CYS A 29 9.06 -17.07 7.28
C CYS A 29 8.64 -17.86 8.52
N GLN A 30 9.40 -18.90 8.87
CA GLN A 30 9.22 -19.58 10.16
C GLN A 30 9.64 -18.61 11.28
N PRO A 31 8.81 -18.43 12.32
CA PRO A 31 9.24 -17.67 13.48
C PRO A 31 10.43 -18.40 14.11
N THR A 32 11.52 -17.71 14.32
CA THR A 32 12.67 -18.22 15.10
C THR A 32 12.23 -18.37 16.55
N THR A 33 11.73 -19.54 16.92
CA THR A 33 11.18 -19.83 18.26
C THR A 33 12.25 -20.20 19.30
N SER A 34 13.52 -19.97 19.04
CA SER A 34 14.57 -20.29 20.03
C SER A 34 15.16 -19.01 20.64
N PRO A 35 14.97 -18.80 21.95
CA PRO A 35 15.67 -17.74 22.69
C PRO A 35 17.14 -18.08 22.96
N THR A 36 17.67 -19.19 22.42
CA THR A 36 19.07 -19.57 22.53
C THR A 36 19.86 -18.87 21.44
N ALA A 37 20.86 -18.11 21.88
CA ALA A 37 21.76 -17.25 21.10
C ALA A 37 22.69 -18.01 20.13
N GLU A 38 22.17 -18.95 19.35
CA GLU A 38 22.93 -19.53 18.24
C GLU A 38 22.84 -18.61 17.03
N PRO A 39 23.95 -18.34 16.34
CA PRO A 39 23.94 -17.51 15.14
C PRO A 39 23.03 -18.16 14.10
N GLU A 40 22.10 -17.34 13.53
CA GLU A 40 21.20 -17.77 12.47
C GLU A 40 21.97 -18.45 11.33
N SER A 41 21.49 -19.59 10.86
CA SER A 41 22.13 -20.33 9.76
C SER A 41 22.16 -19.48 8.48
N LEU A 42 23.15 -19.71 7.63
CA LEU A 42 23.28 -19.00 6.34
C LEU A 42 22.01 -19.19 5.49
N ASP A 43 21.43 -20.38 5.51
CA ASP A 43 20.20 -20.68 4.76
C ASP A 43 19.01 -19.88 5.28
N ALA A 44 18.84 -19.77 6.60
CA ALA A 44 17.77 -18.97 7.19
C ALA A 44 17.90 -17.49 6.86
N ARG A 45 19.13 -16.95 6.91
CA ARG A 45 19.43 -15.57 6.49
C ARG A 45 19.12 -15.35 5.02
N THR A 46 19.48 -16.29 4.17
CA THR A 46 19.20 -16.22 2.73
C THR A 46 17.71 -16.24 2.46
N GLN A 47 16.96 -17.14 3.09
CA GLN A 47 15.51 -17.21 2.95
C GLN A 47 14.82 -15.93 3.41
N ARG A 48 15.23 -15.37 4.56
CA ARG A 48 14.72 -14.08 5.05
C ARG A 48 15.01 -12.96 4.07
N HIS A 49 16.23 -12.90 3.53
CA HIS A 49 16.61 -11.89 2.54
C HIS A 49 15.76 -12.01 1.26
N LEU A 50 15.60 -13.22 0.73
CA LEU A 50 14.76 -13.47 -0.44
C LEU A 50 13.29 -13.11 -0.19
N ARG A 51 12.78 -13.39 1.01
CA ARG A 51 11.44 -12.99 1.42
C ARG A 51 11.26 -11.46 1.46
N ASN A 52 12.25 -10.75 1.97
CA ASN A 52 12.25 -9.29 1.98
C ASN A 52 12.29 -8.72 0.55
N LEU A 53 13.08 -9.31 -0.33
CA LEU A 53 13.11 -8.95 -1.76
C LEU A 53 11.76 -9.20 -2.44
N PHE A 54 11.09 -10.33 -2.12
CA PHE A 54 9.74 -10.59 -2.62
C PHE A 54 8.79 -9.45 -2.21
N TRP A 55 8.73 -9.11 -0.93
CA TRP A 55 7.84 -8.06 -0.45
C TRP A 55 8.14 -6.69 -1.07
N LEU A 56 9.43 -6.37 -1.25
CA LEU A 56 9.82 -5.13 -1.94
C LEU A 56 9.32 -5.11 -3.39
N CYS A 57 9.55 -6.18 -4.14
CA CYS A 57 9.07 -6.29 -5.52
C CYS A 57 7.54 -6.29 -5.59
N TYR A 58 6.87 -6.98 -4.66
CA TYR A 58 5.42 -7.04 -4.57
C TYR A 58 4.81 -5.64 -4.35
N THR A 59 5.35 -4.86 -3.40
CA THR A 59 4.85 -3.50 -3.13
C THR A 59 4.99 -2.58 -4.33
N ILE A 60 6.16 -2.62 -4.99
CA ILE A 60 6.41 -1.79 -6.18
C ILE A 60 5.50 -2.22 -7.34
N ASP A 61 5.31 -3.53 -7.55
CA ASP A 61 4.40 -4.06 -8.58
C ASP A 61 2.98 -3.51 -8.41
N LYS A 62 2.44 -3.54 -7.18
CA LYS A 62 1.09 -3.03 -6.91
C LYS A 62 0.98 -1.52 -7.17
N ASP A 63 1.97 -0.75 -6.74
CA ASP A 63 2.01 0.70 -6.95
C ASP A 63 2.12 1.06 -8.43
N VAL A 64 3.00 0.39 -9.17
CA VAL A 64 3.18 0.64 -10.61
C VAL A 64 1.94 0.24 -11.39
N ALA A 65 1.32 -0.91 -11.07
CA ALA A 65 0.09 -1.36 -11.73
C ALA A 65 -1.07 -0.36 -11.57
N LEU A 66 -1.30 0.15 -10.36
CA LEU A 66 -2.34 1.14 -10.10
C LEU A 66 -2.10 2.49 -10.79
N ARG A 67 -0.83 2.89 -10.94
CA ARG A 67 -0.47 4.16 -11.59
C ARG A 67 -0.48 4.09 -13.11
N THR A 68 -0.20 2.90 -13.67
CA THR A 68 -0.07 2.71 -15.12
C THR A 68 -1.31 2.08 -15.76
N GLY A 69 -2.19 1.48 -14.96
CA GLY A 69 -3.30 0.66 -15.43
C GLY A 69 -2.86 -0.68 -16.05
N GLN A 70 -1.57 -1.03 -15.94
CA GLN A 70 -1.06 -2.31 -16.44
C GLN A 70 -1.39 -3.44 -15.46
N PRO A 71 -1.56 -4.69 -15.96
CA PRO A 71 -1.75 -5.85 -15.09
C PRO A 71 -0.59 -6.04 -14.12
N MET A 72 -0.91 -6.45 -12.90
CA MET A 72 0.08 -6.85 -11.90
C MET A 72 0.82 -8.10 -12.33
N VAL A 73 2.11 -8.18 -12.03
CA VAL A 73 2.94 -9.36 -12.32
C VAL A 73 2.72 -10.44 -11.28
N PHE A 74 2.63 -10.06 -9.99
CA PHE A 74 2.34 -11.00 -8.92
C PHE A 74 0.83 -11.22 -8.79
N ASN A 75 0.40 -12.47 -9.00
CA ASN A 75 -0.94 -12.91 -8.63
C ASN A 75 -0.91 -13.44 -7.20
N ASP A 76 -1.79 -12.93 -6.34
CA ASP A 76 -1.86 -13.27 -4.92
C ASP A 76 -2.07 -14.78 -4.68
N GLU A 77 -2.79 -15.46 -5.58
CA GLU A 77 -3.00 -16.91 -5.51
C GLU A 77 -1.69 -17.72 -5.60
N ASN A 78 -0.64 -17.15 -6.18
CA ASN A 78 0.66 -17.78 -6.36
C ASN A 78 1.72 -17.29 -5.35
N CYS A 79 1.30 -16.56 -4.33
CA CYS A 79 2.21 -15.93 -3.37
C CYS A 79 1.77 -16.25 -1.94
N ASP A 80 2.75 -16.59 -1.10
CA ASP A 80 2.52 -16.54 0.34
C ASP A 80 2.54 -15.10 0.80
N LEU A 81 1.41 -14.58 1.28
CA LEU A 81 1.25 -13.21 1.77
C LEU A 81 1.32 -13.12 3.30
N THR A 82 1.85 -14.15 3.97
CA THR A 82 2.12 -14.09 5.41
C THR A 82 3.16 -13.02 5.69
N LEU A 83 2.83 -12.05 6.52
CA LEU A 83 3.72 -10.96 6.90
C LEU A 83 4.96 -11.48 7.63
N PRO A 84 6.12 -10.82 7.51
CA PRO A 84 7.29 -11.14 8.30
C PRO A 84 6.97 -11.13 9.81
N PRO A 85 7.53 -12.05 10.61
CA PRO A 85 7.30 -12.09 12.05
C PRO A 85 7.63 -10.76 12.72
N GLY A 86 6.73 -10.25 13.56
CA GLY A 86 6.91 -8.97 14.26
C GLY A 86 6.85 -7.72 13.38
N TYR A 87 6.46 -7.87 12.10
CA TYR A 87 6.47 -6.76 11.12
C TYR A 87 5.70 -5.53 11.61
N VAL A 88 4.50 -5.71 12.14
CA VAL A 88 3.63 -4.59 12.55
C VAL A 88 4.24 -3.80 13.70
N ASP A 89 4.79 -4.49 14.71
CA ASP A 89 5.44 -3.86 15.87
C ASP A 89 6.69 -3.10 15.43
N GLN A 90 7.49 -3.71 14.54
CA GLN A 90 8.71 -3.10 14.01
C GLN A 90 8.40 -1.86 13.15
N LEU A 91 7.34 -1.89 12.36
CA LEU A 91 6.91 -0.75 11.54
C LEU A 91 6.69 0.50 12.41
N TYR A 92 5.90 0.39 13.46
CA TYR A 92 5.58 1.54 14.32
C TYR A 92 6.72 1.91 15.25
N THR A 93 7.48 0.92 15.73
CA THR A 93 8.69 1.19 16.51
C THR A 93 9.70 1.98 15.69
N SER A 94 9.93 1.61 14.44
CA SER A 94 10.87 2.35 13.58
C SER A 94 10.39 3.77 13.27
N MET A 95 9.08 4.00 13.14
CA MET A 95 8.52 5.35 12.99
C MET A 95 8.79 6.24 14.22
N ALA A 96 8.74 5.67 15.42
CA ALA A 96 9.01 6.38 16.67
C ALA A 96 10.51 6.66 16.89
N TYR A 97 11.38 5.71 16.49
CA TYR A 97 12.84 5.81 16.78
C TYR A 97 13.63 6.65 15.78
N HIS A 98 13.12 6.93 14.58
CA HIS A 98 13.83 7.78 13.61
C HIS A 98 14.16 9.19 14.12
N HIS A 99 13.60 9.58 15.27
CA HIS A 99 13.91 10.85 15.91
C HIS A 99 15.19 10.82 16.79
N HIS A 100 15.71 9.66 17.19
CA HIS A 100 16.74 9.62 18.23
C HIS A 100 17.93 8.68 18.02
N SER A 101 17.95 7.80 17.03
CA SER A 101 19.09 6.88 16.88
C SER A 101 19.60 6.73 15.44
N ARG A 102 20.94 6.75 15.32
CA ARG A 102 21.67 6.47 14.07
C ARG A 102 21.81 4.97 13.76
N GLU A 103 21.22 4.11 14.57
CA GLU A 103 21.32 2.67 14.37
C GLU A 103 20.25 2.23 13.36
N LEU A 104 20.70 1.61 12.26
CA LEU A 104 19.81 1.00 11.27
C LEU A 104 19.12 -0.20 11.95
N PRO A 105 17.80 -0.34 11.80
CA PRO A 105 17.11 -1.52 12.31
C PRO A 105 17.61 -2.79 11.60
N ASP A 106 17.67 -3.91 12.33
CA ASP A 106 18.12 -5.20 11.80
C ASP A 106 17.27 -5.73 10.63
N ASN A 107 16.06 -5.22 10.47
CA ASN A 107 15.17 -5.57 9.37
C ASN A 107 14.99 -4.39 8.40
N PRO A 108 14.89 -4.67 7.08
CA PRO A 108 14.65 -3.63 6.10
C PRO A 108 13.32 -2.94 6.37
N ILE A 109 13.35 -1.62 6.38
CA ILE A 109 12.14 -0.80 6.43
C ILE A 109 11.57 -0.78 5.01
N PHE A 110 10.36 -1.32 4.86
CA PHE A 110 9.68 -1.24 3.57
C PHE A 110 9.16 0.18 3.33
N PRO A 111 9.15 0.66 2.08
CA PRO A 111 8.73 2.02 1.76
C PRO A 111 7.25 2.29 2.06
N VAL A 112 6.45 1.23 2.16
CA VAL A 112 5.02 1.28 2.42
C VAL A 112 4.61 0.17 3.39
N ASP A 113 3.47 0.33 4.06
CA ASP A 113 2.88 -0.75 4.85
C ASP A 113 2.47 -1.92 3.92
N LEU A 114 3.04 -3.09 4.15
CA LEU A 114 2.79 -4.31 3.36
C LEU A 114 1.30 -4.67 3.30
N ARG A 115 0.56 -4.40 4.37
CA ARG A 115 -0.90 -4.66 4.44
C ARG A 115 -1.67 -3.80 3.45
N LEU A 116 -1.25 -2.54 3.24
CA LEU A 116 -1.84 -1.68 2.20
C LEU A 116 -1.50 -2.18 0.79
N SER A 117 -0.34 -2.79 0.59
CA SER A 117 0.01 -3.39 -0.69
C SER A 117 -0.89 -4.58 -1.03
N VAL A 118 -1.24 -5.40 -0.04
CA VAL A 118 -2.24 -6.47 -0.21
C VAL A 118 -3.62 -5.89 -0.52
N LEU A 119 -4.02 -4.82 0.17
CA LEU A 119 -5.29 -4.14 -0.11
C LEU A 119 -5.32 -3.55 -1.54
N LYS A 120 -4.22 -2.95 -2.00
CA LYS A 120 -4.07 -2.44 -3.37
C LYS A 120 -4.23 -3.56 -4.40
N SER A 121 -3.66 -4.75 -4.14
CA SER A 121 -3.82 -5.93 -4.99
C SER A 121 -5.28 -6.33 -5.11
N ARG A 122 -5.99 -6.41 -3.99
CA ARG A 122 -7.43 -6.71 -3.96
C ARG A 122 -8.25 -5.63 -4.67
N ALA A 123 -7.96 -4.34 -4.42
CA ALA A 123 -8.63 -3.23 -5.09
C ALA A 123 -8.46 -3.30 -6.62
N TYR A 124 -7.25 -3.57 -7.10
CA TYR A 124 -7.04 -3.77 -8.54
C TYR A 124 -7.85 -4.95 -9.08
N SER A 125 -7.74 -6.11 -8.45
CA SER A 125 -8.39 -7.34 -8.90
C SER A 125 -9.92 -7.22 -8.90
N SER A 126 -10.49 -6.61 -7.85
CA SER A 126 -11.93 -6.45 -7.67
C SER A 126 -12.54 -5.31 -8.46
N LEU A 127 -11.77 -4.23 -8.72
CA LEU A 127 -12.31 -3.01 -9.33
C LEU A 127 -11.78 -2.71 -10.73
N TYR A 128 -10.55 -3.08 -11.07
CA TYR A 128 -9.86 -2.61 -12.27
C TYR A 128 -9.42 -3.70 -13.24
N SER A 129 -9.45 -4.97 -12.84
CA SER A 129 -9.14 -6.09 -13.73
C SER A 129 -10.16 -6.20 -14.86
N PHE A 130 -9.77 -6.84 -15.96
CA PHE A 130 -10.68 -7.09 -17.09
C PHE A 130 -11.99 -7.76 -16.64
N LYS A 131 -11.93 -8.71 -15.73
CA LYS A 131 -13.11 -9.37 -15.15
C LYS A 131 -13.94 -8.41 -14.29
N ALA A 132 -13.30 -7.53 -13.55
CA ALA A 132 -13.98 -6.54 -12.70
C ALA A 132 -14.72 -5.48 -13.53
N LEU A 133 -14.23 -5.15 -14.73
CA LEU A 133 -14.89 -4.20 -15.64
C LEU A 133 -16.22 -4.73 -16.20
N GLN A 134 -16.49 -6.02 -16.07
CA GLN A 134 -17.73 -6.65 -16.53
C GLN A 134 -18.76 -6.86 -15.41
N LYS A 135 -18.45 -6.44 -14.18
CA LYS A 135 -19.37 -6.55 -13.03
C LYS A 135 -20.59 -5.65 -13.21
N THR A 136 -21.70 -6.08 -12.60
CA THR A 136 -22.89 -5.22 -12.48
C THR A 136 -22.64 -4.04 -11.56
N ASP A 137 -23.45 -2.99 -11.66
CA ASP A 137 -23.35 -1.84 -10.74
C ASP A 137 -23.51 -2.27 -9.27
N ALA A 138 -24.39 -3.23 -8.99
CA ALA A 138 -24.62 -3.76 -7.65
C ALA A 138 -23.38 -4.50 -7.10
N ASP A 139 -22.75 -5.35 -7.92
CA ASP A 139 -21.53 -6.06 -7.55
C ASP A 139 -20.37 -5.09 -7.35
N LEU A 140 -20.24 -4.09 -8.23
CA LEU A 140 -19.21 -3.07 -8.11
C LEU A 140 -19.34 -2.28 -6.80
N LEU A 141 -20.56 -1.82 -6.47
CA LEU A 141 -20.80 -1.08 -5.24
C LEU A 141 -20.60 -1.95 -3.98
N LYS A 142 -20.90 -3.24 -4.06
CA LYS A 142 -20.60 -4.19 -3.00
C LYS A 142 -19.09 -4.30 -2.75
N GLU A 143 -18.30 -4.51 -3.80
CA GLU A 143 -16.83 -4.59 -3.70
C GLU A 143 -16.21 -3.29 -3.14
N ILE A 144 -16.74 -2.13 -3.55
CA ILE A 144 -16.29 -0.84 -3.01
C ILE A 144 -16.51 -0.78 -1.51
N ARG A 145 -17.67 -1.22 -0.99
CA ARG A 145 -17.95 -1.22 0.46
C ARG A 145 -17.06 -2.19 1.21
N GLU A 146 -16.85 -3.41 0.68
CA GLU A 146 -15.98 -4.40 1.31
C GLU A 146 -14.53 -3.91 1.40
N LEU A 147 -14.04 -3.25 0.35
CA LEU A 147 -12.70 -2.68 0.34
C LEU A 147 -12.58 -1.44 1.25
N ASP A 148 -13.62 -0.64 1.35
CA ASP A 148 -13.69 0.50 2.26
C ASP A 148 -13.67 0.04 3.72
N ASP A 149 -14.44 -0.99 4.05
CA ASP A 149 -14.43 -1.63 5.37
C ASP A 149 -13.05 -2.20 5.72
N ASP A 150 -12.38 -2.88 4.78
CA ASP A 150 -11.03 -3.39 4.99
C ASP A 150 -10.00 -2.27 5.21
N LEU A 151 -10.11 -1.18 4.45
CA LEU A 151 -9.24 -0.01 4.62
C LEU A 151 -9.47 0.67 5.98
N GLU A 152 -10.72 0.75 6.42
CA GLU A 152 -11.05 1.30 7.74
C GLU A 152 -10.54 0.39 8.87
N GLN A 153 -10.67 -0.92 8.75
CA GLN A 153 -10.10 -1.87 9.71
C GLN A 153 -8.57 -1.72 9.79
N TRP A 154 -7.90 -1.60 8.63
CA TRP A 154 -6.47 -1.30 8.61
C TRP A 154 -6.18 0.03 9.32
N ARG A 155 -6.91 1.10 9.00
CA ARG A 155 -6.74 2.42 9.61
C ARG A 155 -6.89 2.37 11.14
N LEU A 156 -7.88 1.65 11.64
CA LEU A 156 -8.11 1.47 13.08
C LEU A 156 -7.01 0.65 13.77
N SER A 157 -6.32 -0.21 13.04
CA SER A 157 -5.16 -0.97 13.55
C SER A 157 -3.90 -0.11 13.70
N VAL A 158 -3.86 1.08 13.07
CA VAL A 158 -2.75 2.03 13.20
C VAL A 158 -2.83 2.74 14.54
N PRO A 159 -1.73 2.86 15.31
CA PRO A 159 -1.70 3.63 16.55
C PRO A 159 -2.21 5.07 16.35
N LEU A 160 -2.85 5.64 17.36
CA LEU A 160 -3.53 6.93 17.25
C LEU A 160 -2.62 8.06 16.76
N GLU A 161 -1.38 8.06 17.20
CA GLU A 161 -0.36 9.06 16.83
C GLU A 161 -0.01 9.07 15.33
N TRP A 162 -0.11 7.90 14.66
CA TRP A 162 0.21 7.73 13.24
C TRP A 162 -1.03 7.56 12.36
N ARG A 163 -2.21 7.43 12.98
CA ARG A 163 -3.46 7.11 12.29
C ARG A 163 -3.83 8.20 11.30
N PRO A 164 -3.97 7.88 10.00
CA PRO A 164 -4.40 8.85 9.01
C PRO A 164 -5.87 9.24 9.23
N THR A 165 -6.20 10.49 8.89
CA THR A 165 -7.55 11.03 8.85
C THR A 165 -7.94 11.34 7.42
N LEU A 166 -9.23 11.26 7.10
CA LEU A 166 -9.72 11.54 5.74
C LEU A 166 -9.47 12.99 5.35
N SER A 167 -9.87 13.91 6.21
CA SER A 167 -9.68 15.35 6.00
C SER A 167 -8.41 15.81 6.71
N PHE A 168 -7.58 16.53 5.99
CA PHE A 168 -6.40 17.14 6.55
C PHE A 168 -6.75 18.53 7.07
N SER A 169 -6.55 18.79 8.37
CA SER A 169 -6.65 20.13 8.94
C SER A 169 -5.31 20.86 8.78
N HIS A 170 -5.36 22.18 8.61
CA HIS A 170 -4.18 23.05 8.44
C HIS A 170 -3.32 23.19 9.70
N GLU A 171 -3.33 22.23 10.60
CA GLU A 171 -2.36 22.20 11.69
C GLU A 171 -0.98 21.97 11.09
N MET A 172 -0.03 22.81 11.52
CA MET A 172 1.36 22.71 11.08
C MET A 172 1.85 21.27 11.27
N PRO A 173 2.48 20.66 10.25
CA PRO A 173 3.05 19.34 10.43
C PRO A 173 4.05 19.41 11.57
N ASP A 174 4.04 18.38 12.40
CA ASP A 174 5.07 18.18 13.40
C ASP A 174 6.44 18.27 12.69
N PRO A 175 7.36 19.14 13.09
CA PRO A 175 8.69 19.22 12.49
C PRO A 175 9.46 17.89 12.52
N ASN A 176 8.97 16.94 13.29
CA ASN A 176 9.52 15.60 13.42
C ASN A 176 8.84 14.56 12.51
N VAL A 177 8.04 14.95 11.53
CA VAL A 177 7.42 14.00 10.59
C VAL A 177 8.49 13.23 9.83
N SER A 178 8.43 11.90 9.92
CA SER A 178 9.33 11.01 9.18
C SER A 178 8.80 10.73 7.75
N MET A 179 9.69 10.39 6.82
CA MET A 179 9.31 9.95 5.49
C MET A 179 8.31 8.78 5.53
N HIS A 180 8.45 7.87 6.51
CA HIS A 180 7.53 6.73 6.67
C HIS A 180 6.12 7.15 7.05
N SER A 181 5.97 8.14 7.95
CA SER A 181 4.64 8.67 8.31
C SER A 181 4.00 9.39 7.13
N VAL A 182 4.79 10.09 6.32
CA VAL A 182 4.33 10.71 5.08
C VAL A 182 3.83 9.64 4.10
N MET A 183 4.63 8.61 3.86
CA MET A 183 4.28 7.53 2.95
C MET A 183 3.07 6.72 3.43
N LEU A 184 2.92 6.52 4.74
CA LEU A 184 1.76 5.85 5.33
C LEU A 184 0.46 6.60 4.98
N ARG A 185 0.43 7.91 5.23
CA ARG A 185 -0.74 8.78 4.96
C ARG A 185 -1.04 8.86 3.46
N MET A 186 -0.02 9.07 2.64
CA MET A 186 -0.19 9.12 1.19
C MET A 186 -0.76 7.81 0.63
N ASN A 187 -0.29 6.66 1.12
CA ASN A 187 -0.81 5.36 0.69
C ASN A 187 -2.24 5.12 1.15
N TYR A 188 -2.63 5.58 2.35
CA TYR A 188 -4.03 5.57 2.79
C TYR A 188 -4.91 6.37 1.83
N HIS A 189 -4.55 7.62 1.54
CA HIS A 189 -5.31 8.46 0.63
C HIS A 189 -5.36 7.92 -0.79
N LEU A 190 -4.28 7.30 -1.26
CA LEU A 190 -4.28 6.61 -2.55
C LEU A 190 -5.31 5.47 -2.56
N CYS A 191 -5.34 4.63 -1.53
CA CYS A 191 -6.33 3.54 -1.42
C CYS A 191 -7.75 4.08 -1.39
N MET A 192 -8.04 5.10 -0.57
CA MET A 192 -9.35 5.78 -0.55
C MET A 192 -9.74 6.27 -1.94
N THR A 193 -8.84 6.98 -2.62
CA THR A 193 -9.10 7.54 -3.95
C THR A 193 -9.42 6.44 -4.95
N ILE A 194 -8.60 5.40 -5.06
CA ILE A 194 -8.80 4.33 -6.06
C ILE A 194 -10.04 3.48 -5.78
N ILE A 195 -10.37 3.22 -4.51
CA ILE A 195 -11.56 2.45 -4.15
C ILE A 195 -12.82 3.23 -4.55
N HIS A 196 -12.93 4.46 -4.12
CA HIS A 196 -14.14 5.25 -4.31
C HIS A 196 -14.30 5.82 -5.71
N GLN A 197 -13.21 6.11 -6.43
CA GLN A 197 -13.24 6.54 -7.83
C GLN A 197 -13.89 5.50 -8.76
N ALA A 198 -13.79 4.21 -8.42
CA ALA A 198 -14.39 3.14 -9.21
C ALA A 198 -15.90 3.26 -9.35
N SER A 199 -16.59 3.92 -8.39
CA SER A 199 -18.03 4.18 -8.44
C SER A 199 -18.47 5.03 -9.64
N SER A 200 -17.55 5.82 -10.23
CA SER A 200 -17.83 6.63 -11.43
C SER A 200 -18.23 5.80 -12.66
N ARG A 201 -17.95 4.49 -12.64
CA ARG A 201 -18.30 3.57 -13.72
C ARG A 201 -19.71 3.01 -13.64
N CYS A 202 -20.46 3.30 -12.56
CA CYS A 202 -21.85 2.84 -12.45
C CYS A 202 -22.69 3.39 -13.60
N ASN A 203 -23.33 2.49 -14.35
CA ASN A 203 -24.21 2.85 -15.47
C ASN A 203 -25.45 3.63 -15.01
N ALA A 204 -25.94 3.36 -13.80
CA ALA A 204 -27.06 4.08 -13.20
C ALA A 204 -26.71 5.56 -12.97
N TRP A 205 -25.46 5.87 -12.64
CA TRP A 205 -24.95 7.24 -12.53
C TRP A 205 -25.00 7.95 -13.89
N ALA A 206 -24.49 7.30 -14.94
CA ALA A 206 -24.46 7.88 -16.29
C ALA A 206 -25.85 8.13 -16.87
N LYS A 207 -26.87 7.37 -16.43
CA LYS A 207 -28.27 7.45 -16.89
C LYS A 207 -29.17 8.30 -16.00
N GLY A 208 -28.67 8.87 -14.90
CA GLY A 208 -29.43 9.76 -14.02
C GLY A 208 -30.53 9.10 -13.17
N HIS A 209 -30.42 7.80 -12.85
CA HIS A 209 -31.43 7.09 -12.07
C HIS A 209 -31.26 7.38 -10.55
N GLY A 210 -32.24 8.07 -9.95
CA GLY A 210 -32.17 8.77 -8.68
C GLY A 210 -31.79 7.97 -7.41
N GLY A 211 -32.09 6.67 -7.30
CA GLY A 211 -31.87 5.92 -6.05
C GLY A 211 -30.41 5.48 -5.79
N VAL A 212 -29.65 5.22 -6.86
CA VAL A 212 -28.22 4.81 -6.78
C VAL A 212 -27.31 6.04 -6.75
N MET A 213 -27.82 7.20 -7.13
CA MET A 213 -27.05 8.45 -7.26
C MET A 213 -26.46 8.94 -5.95
N GLU A 214 -27.15 8.80 -4.83
CA GLU A 214 -26.66 9.30 -3.54
C GLU A 214 -25.42 8.53 -3.07
N GLY A 215 -25.44 7.20 -3.15
CA GLY A 215 -24.29 6.35 -2.80
C GLY A 215 -23.08 6.58 -3.71
N VAL A 216 -23.28 6.75 -5.02
CA VAL A 216 -22.19 7.07 -5.95
C VAL A 216 -21.66 8.47 -5.71
N SER A 217 -22.52 9.46 -5.49
CA SER A 217 -22.12 10.84 -5.18
C SER A 217 -21.30 10.91 -3.90
N SER A 218 -21.73 10.22 -2.83
CA SER A 218 -20.98 10.15 -1.56
C SER A 218 -19.61 9.50 -1.75
N SER A 219 -19.56 8.41 -2.52
CA SER A 219 -18.31 7.71 -2.83
C SER A 219 -17.34 8.61 -3.62
N LEU A 220 -17.82 9.32 -4.63
CA LEU A 220 -16.99 10.27 -5.39
C LEU A 220 -16.53 11.46 -4.53
N ALA A 221 -17.36 11.93 -3.61
CA ALA A 221 -16.99 12.99 -2.66
C ALA A 221 -15.81 12.54 -1.77
N LEU A 222 -15.82 11.28 -1.28
CA LEU A 222 -14.69 10.70 -0.53
C LEU A 222 -13.41 10.65 -1.36
N SER A 223 -13.49 10.25 -2.63
CA SER A 223 -12.35 10.23 -3.54
C SER A 223 -11.76 11.63 -3.76
N VAL A 224 -12.61 12.64 -3.93
CA VAL A 224 -12.18 14.04 -4.12
C VAL A 224 -11.56 14.60 -2.84
N GLU A 225 -12.18 14.36 -1.68
CA GLU A 225 -11.66 14.83 -0.39
C GLU A 225 -10.31 14.20 -0.08
N SER A 226 -10.17 12.91 -0.32
CA SER A 226 -8.91 12.20 -0.16
C SER A 226 -7.81 12.73 -1.07
N SER A 227 -8.14 13.03 -2.33
CA SER A 227 -7.19 13.62 -3.28
C SER A 227 -6.76 15.03 -2.86
N ARG A 228 -7.67 15.85 -2.37
CA ARG A 228 -7.35 17.18 -1.81
C ARG A 228 -6.45 17.08 -0.60
N SER A 229 -6.78 16.20 0.33
CA SER A 229 -5.97 15.94 1.53
C SER A 229 -4.56 15.51 1.17
N THR A 230 -4.38 14.70 0.11
CA THR A 230 -3.06 14.31 -0.39
C THR A 230 -2.25 15.53 -0.84
N LEU A 231 -2.84 16.42 -1.63
CA LEU A 231 -2.15 17.61 -2.15
C LEU A 231 -1.73 18.55 -1.02
N LEU A 232 -2.65 18.84 -0.09
CA LEU A 232 -2.37 19.67 1.07
C LEU A 232 -1.27 19.07 1.96
N TYR A 233 -1.33 17.76 2.17
CA TYR A 233 -0.33 17.06 2.97
C TYR A 233 1.05 17.05 2.31
N LEU A 234 1.12 16.90 0.98
CA LEU A 234 2.36 16.98 0.22
C LEU A 234 3.00 18.37 0.33
N GLU A 235 2.20 19.43 0.20
CA GLU A 235 2.66 20.81 0.36
C GLU A 235 3.28 21.03 1.75
N MET A 236 2.62 20.55 2.79
CA MET A 236 3.10 20.68 4.16
C MET A 236 4.33 19.82 4.48
N ALA A 237 4.46 18.66 3.83
CA ALA A 237 5.57 17.72 4.00
C ALA A 237 6.74 17.99 3.04
N GLU A 238 6.73 19.08 2.27
CA GLU A 238 7.75 19.39 1.26
C GLU A 238 9.17 19.29 1.81
N HIS A 239 9.41 19.81 3.02
CA HIS A 239 10.71 19.79 3.68
C HIS A 239 11.24 18.35 3.92
N VAL A 240 10.35 17.39 4.21
CA VAL A 240 10.72 15.99 4.40
C VAL A 240 11.00 15.30 3.07
N LEU A 241 10.28 15.74 2.02
CA LEU A 241 10.39 15.16 0.68
C LEU A 241 11.65 15.63 -0.06
N MET A 242 12.12 16.84 0.25
CA MET A 242 13.33 17.41 -0.39
C MET A 242 14.61 16.72 0.08
N ASP A 243 14.67 16.23 1.31
CA ASP A 243 15.81 15.54 1.90
C ASP A 243 15.81 14.02 1.66
N GLY A 244 14.72 13.47 1.13
CA GLY A 244 14.53 12.05 0.91
C GLY A 244 14.81 11.60 -0.53
N ILE A 245 15.23 10.33 -0.66
CA ILE A 245 15.27 9.65 -1.96
C ILE A 245 13.83 9.33 -2.34
N PHE A 246 13.39 9.90 -3.44
CA PHE A 246 12.04 9.68 -3.94
C PHE A 246 12.01 8.51 -4.93
N TRP A 247 11.03 7.64 -4.73
CA TRP A 247 10.69 6.49 -5.58
C TRP A 247 10.11 6.91 -6.93
#